data_fd1881e1633c75dcc74f98d9671057b8
#
_entry.id   fd1881e1633c75dcc74f98d9671057b8
#
_cell.length_a   1.000
_cell.length_b   1.000
_cell.length_c   1.000
_cell.angle_alpha   90.00
_cell.angle_beta   90.00
_cell.angle_gamma   90.00
#
_symmetry.space_group_name_H-M   'P 1'
#
loop_
_entity.id
_entity.type
_entity.pdbx_description
1 polymer ?
#
loop_
_entity_poly.entity_id
_entity_poly.type
_entity_poly.pdbx_seq_one_letter_code
_entity_poly.pdbx_strand_id
1 'polypeptide(L)'
;MGQFIDIKHPYVTYDNNYIETEWWILKKFFDEGLFYEGVKILPYCPRCGTGLASHEVAQGYEETSVDTVIVPMKKKDEDVYFLVWTTTPWTLLANVALCVNPDYDYSLVLSKGNKFILATSLVSKVLGDDVEILDTFKGSTLEYTEYE
;
A
#
# COMPACT_ATOMS: atom_id res chain seq x y z
N MET A 1 -35.95 -23.02 -11.39
CA MET A 1 -35.69 -21.59 -11.58
C MET A 1 -36.60 -20.92 -12.61
N GLY A 2 -37.43 -21.58 -13.37
CA GLY A 2 -38.47 -21.00 -14.23
C GLY A 2 -37.98 -20.02 -15.31
N GLN A 3 -36.73 -20.07 -15.72
CA GLN A 3 -36.23 -19.24 -16.81
C GLN A 3 -36.50 -19.91 -18.16
N PHE A 4 -36.98 -19.12 -19.12
CA PHE A 4 -37.13 -19.55 -20.50
C PHE A 4 -35.77 -19.49 -21.20
N ILE A 5 -35.14 -20.64 -21.38
CA ILE A 5 -33.83 -20.76 -22.04
C ILE A 5 -34.02 -21.73 -23.22
N ASP A 6 -33.43 -21.43 -24.38
CA ASP A 6 -33.35 -22.37 -25.49
C ASP A 6 -32.30 -23.46 -25.15
N ILE A 7 -32.78 -24.59 -24.65
CA ILE A 7 -31.93 -25.72 -24.26
C ILE A 7 -31.40 -26.46 -25.50
N LYS A 8 -32.06 -26.31 -26.65
CA LYS A 8 -31.62 -27.01 -27.88
C LYS A 8 -30.47 -26.28 -28.57
N HIS A 9 -30.41 -24.95 -28.42
CA HIS A 9 -29.33 -24.11 -28.97
C HIS A 9 -28.78 -23.18 -27.90
N PRO A 10 -28.17 -23.73 -26.87
CA PRO A 10 -27.64 -22.93 -25.74
C PRO A 10 -26.43 -22.11 -26.21
N TYR A 11 -26.29 -20.92 -25.65
CA TYR A 11 -25.05 -20.17 -25.75
C TYR A 11 -24.02 -20.78 -24.84
N VAL A 12 -22.95 -21.33 -25.41
CA VAL A 12 -21.88 -21.99 -24.65
C VAL A 12 -20.51 -21.50 -25.09
N THR A 13 -19.66 -21.17 -24.13
CA THR A 13 -18.35 -20.56 -24.37
C THR A 13 -17.27 -21.56 -24.77
N TYR A 14 -17.54 -22.85 -24.71
CA TYR A 14 -16.64 -23.90 -25.19
C TYR A 14 -16.97 -24.40 -26.61
N ASP A 15 -17.96 -23.82 -27.30
CA ASP A 15 -18.26 -24.09 -28.69
C ASP A 15 -17.11 -23.54 -29.57
N ASN A 16 -16.75 -24.32 -30.61
CA ASN A 16 -15.67 -23.93 -31.52
C ASN A 16 -15.91 -22.58 -32.18
N ASN A 17 -17.16 -22.29 -32.62
CA ASN A 17 -17.51 -21.00 -33.21
C ASN A 17 -17.27 -19.83 -32.24
N TYR A 18 -17.52 -20.04 -30.92
CA TYR A 18 -17.25 -19.05 -29.90
C TYR A 18 -15.75 -18.84 -29.74
N ILE A 19 -14.99 -19.93 -29.61
CA ILE A 19 -13.54 -19.91 -29.45
C ILE A 19 -12.84 -19.26 -30.66
N GLU A 20 -13.25 -19.58 -31.88
CA GLU A 20 -12.71 -18.97 -33.10
C GLU A 20 -12.96 -17.44 -33.12
N THR A 21 -14.15 -17.02 -32.73
CA THR A 21 -14.51 -15.59 -32.66
C THR A 21 -13.67 -14.86 -31.60
N GLU A 22 -13.48 -15.46 -30.42
CA GLU A 22 -12.64 -14.92 -29.36
C GLU A 22 -11.18 -14.77 -29.81
N TRP A 23 -10.62 -15.81 -30.44
CA TRP A 23 -9.27 -15.76 -31.00
C TRP A 23 -9.12 -14.69 -32.09
N TRP A 24 -10.14 -14.51 -32.92
CA TRP A 24 -10.14 -13.47 -33.94
C TRP A 24 -10.11 -12.07 -33.30
N ILE A 25 -10.89 -11.84 -32.23
CA ILE A 25 -10.89 -10.58 -31.46
C ILE A 25 -9.52 -10.33 -30.82
N LEU A 26 -8.95 -11.33 -30.17
CA LEU A 26 -7.64 -11.23 -29.53
C LEU A 26 -6.55 -10.92 -30.56
N LYS A 27 -6.61 -11.54 -31.75
CA LYS A 27 -5.69 -11.25 -32.84
C LYS A 27 -5.78 -9.78 -33.31
N LYS A 28 -6.99 -9.22 -33.38
CA LYS A 28 -7.18 -7.81 -33.73
C LYS A 28 -6.50 -6.90 -32.70
N PHE A 29 -6.71 -7.15 -31.40
CA PHE A 29 -6.04 -6.39 -30.34
C PHE A 29 -4.51 -6.51 -30.42
N PHE A 30 -4.01 -7.69 -30.72
CA PHE A 30 -2.57 -7.91 -30.90
C PHE A 30 -2.02 -7.13 -32.11
N ASP A 31 -2.69 -7.19 -33.27
CA ASP A 31 -2.27 -6.49 -34.47
C ASP A 31 -2.31 -4.95 -34.31
N GLU A 32 -3.19 -4.44 -33.46
CA GLU A 32 -3.30 -3.02 -33.12
C GLU A 32 -2.36 -2.58 -31.97
N GLY A 33 -1.55 -3.50 -31.42
CA GLY A 33 -0.61 -3.21 -30.33
C GLY A 33 -1.29 -2.96 -28.96
N LEU A 34 -2.57 -3.33 -28.82
CA LEU A 34 -3.33 -3.17 -27.60
C LEU A 34 -3.12 -4.35 -26.62
N PHE A 35 -2.52 -5.43 -27.09
CA PHE A 35 -2.23 -6.62 -26.31
C PHE A 35 -0.72 -6.66 -25.98
N TYR A 36 -0.39 -6.52 -24.71
CA TYR A 36 1.00 -6.44 -24.23
C TYR A 36 1.18 -7.22 -22.93
N GLU A 37 2.42 -7.62 -22.67
CA GLU A 37 2.80 -8.20 -21.40
C GLU A 37 2.94 -7.11 -20.33
N GLY A 38 2.29 -7.29 -19.20
CA GLY A 38 2.31 -6.33 -18.11
C GLY A 38 2.32 -7.00 -16.74
N VAL A 39 2.73 -6.24 -15.72
CA VAL A 39 2.71 -6.67 -14.32
C VAL A 39 1.62 -5.90 -13.58
N LYS A 40 0.79 -6.61 -12.83
CA LYS A 40 -0.24 -6.03 -11.99
C LYS A 40 -0.16 -6.62 -10.59
N ILE A 41 -0.20 -5.74 -9.58
CA ILE A 41 -0.26 -6.17 -8.19
C ILE A 41 -1.71 -6.56 -7.87
N LEU A 42 -1.89 -7.78 -7.39
CA LEU A 42 -3.19 -8.33 -7.00
C LEU A 42 -3.10 -8.92 -5.59
N PRO A 43 -4.18 -8.84 -4.78
CA PRO A 43 -4.30 -9.64 -3.58
C PRO A 43 -4.19 -11.14 -3.91
N TYR A 44 -3.46 -11.87 -3.11
CA TYR A 44 -3.20 -13.29 -3.33
C TYR A 44 -3.49 -14.09 -2.06
N CYS A 45 -4.22 -15.17 -2.19
CA CYS A 45 -4.50 -16.08 -1.09
C CYS A 45 -3.46 -17.23 -1.06
N PRO A 46 -2.54 -17.26 -0.08
CA PRO A 46 -1.53 -18.32 -0.01
C PRO A 46 -2.11 -19.70 0.33
N ARG A 47 -3.30 -19.72 0.95
CA ARG A 47 -4.01 -20.98 1.28
C ARG A 47 -4.63 -21.62 0.04
N CYS A 48 -5.28 -20.82 -0.80
CA CYS A 48 -5.94 -21.29 -2.02
C CYS A 48 -4.97 -21.39 -3.21
N GLY A 49 -3.84 -20.68 -3.17
CA GLY A 49 -2.88 -20.59 -4.27
C GLY A 49 -3.38 -19.78 -5.46
N THR A 50 -4.33 -18.85 -5.25
CA THR A 50 -4.97 -18.08 -6.31
C THR A 50 -4.99 -16.58 -6.02
N GLY A 51 -5.01 -15.76 -7.07
CA GLY A 51 -5.34 -14.34 -6.97
C GLY A 51 -6.79 -14.14 -6.56
N LEU A 52 -7.05 -13.07 -5.81
CA LEU A 52 -8.37 -12.71 -5.33
C LEU A 52 -8.95 -11.56 -6.17
N ALA A 53 -10.22 -11.66 -6.52
CA ALA A 53 -10.96 -10.56 -7.12
C ALA A 53 -11.31 -9.50 -6.07
N SER A 54 -11.52 -8.26 -6.50
CA SER A 54 -11.82 -7.14 -5.59
C SER A 54 -13.08 -7.35 -4.74
N HIS A 55 -14.10 -8.03 -5.27
CA HIS A 55 -15.31 -8.35 -4.51
C HIS A 55 -15.08 -9.41 -3.43
N GLU A 56 -14.15 -10.35 -3.62
CA GLU A 56 -13.77 -11.33 -2.60
C GLU A 56 -13.02 -10.65 -1.46
N VAL A 57 -12.11 -9.74 -1.79
CA VAL A 57 -11.38 -8.92 -0.80
C VAL A 57 -12.35 -8.06 -0.01
N ALA A 58 -13.32 -7.40 -0.67
CA ALA A 58 -14.30 -6.54 -0.03
C ALA A 58 -15.18 -7.26 1.02
N GLN A 59 -15.43 -8.56 0.85
CA GLN A 59 -16.20 -9.37 1.80
C GLN A 59 -15.38 -9.86 3.00
N GLY A 60 -14.07 -9.76 2.96
CA GLY A 60 -13.15 -10.26 3.99
C GLY A 60 -12.63 -9.19 4.96
N TYR A 61 -13.19 -7.97 4.93
CA TYR A 61 -12.77 -6.92 5.86
C TYR A 61 -13.29 -7.19 7.28
N GLU A 62 -12.37 -7.33 8.21
CA GLU A 62 -12.63 -7.50 9.63
C GLU A 62 -11.75 -6.54 10.44
N GLU A 63 -12.28 -6.05 11.56
CA GLU A 63 -11.47 -5.30 12.52
C GLU A 63 -10.57 -6.28 13.28
N THR A 64 -9.26 -6.10 13.12
CA THR A 64 -8.27 -6.93 13.81
C THR A 64 -7.31 -6.06 14.63
N SER A 65 -6.84 -6.61 15.75
CA SER A 65 -5.78 -5.98 16.53
C SER A 65 -4.43 -6.48 16.03
N VAL A 66 -3.54 -5.56 15.67
CA VAL A 66 -2.20 -5.86 15.15
C VAL A 66 -1.17 -5.12 15.99
N ASP A 67 -0.12 -5.83 16.39
CA ASP A 67 1.02 -5.21 17.05
C ASP A 67 1.76 -4.28 16.08
N THR A 68 2.10 -3.09 16.58
CA THR A 68 2.79 -2.08 15.80
C THR A 68 4.09 -1.67 16.48
N VAL A 69 5.05 -1.23 15.69
CA VAL A 69 6.35 -0.78 16.19
C VAL A 69 6.63 0.64 15.72
N ILE A 70 7.16 1.45 16.64
CA ILE A 70 7.71 2.77 16.32
C ILE A 70 9.22 2.68 16.44
N VAL A 71 9.91 2.97 15.34
CA VAL A 71 11.37 2.84 15.23
C VAL A 71 11.99 4.21 15.04
N PRO A 72 12.98 4.60 15.87
CA PRO A 72 13.78 5.79 15.62
C PRO A 72 14.81 5.50 14.54
N MET A 73 14.76 6.26 13.43
CA MET A 73 15.77 6.23 12.36
C MET A 73 16.56 7.53 12.38
N LYS A 74 17.86 7.44 12.49
CA LYS A 74 18.73 8.59 12.68
C LYS A 74 18.84 9.40 11.39
N LYS A 75 18.62 10.72 11.47
CA LYS A 75 18.93 11.65 10.38
C LYS A 75 20.45 11.68 10.19
N LYS A 76 20.91 11.61 8.96
CA LYS A 76 22.32 11.62 8.62
C LYS A 76 22.97 12.94 9.09
N ASP A 77 24.15 12.82 9.68
CA ASP A 77 24.99 13.92 10.16
C ASP A 77 24.37 14.78 11.30
N GLU A 78 23.21 14.40 11.83
CA GLU A 78 22.54 15.11 12.92
C GLU A 78 22.10 14.14 14.03
N ASP A 79 22.05 14.64 15.27
CA ASP A 79 21.51 13.87 16.40
C ASP A 79 20.00 14.10 16.55
N VAL A 80 19.29 13.72 15.48
CA VAL A 80 17.84 13.83 15.32
C VAL A 80 17.33 12.53 14.74
N TYR A 81 16.18 12.06 15.20
CA TYR A 81 15.62 10.77 14.79
C TYR A 81 14.21 10.94 14.19
N PHE A 82 13.96 10.35 13.05
CA PHE A 82 12.61 10.17 12.54
C PHE A 82 11.91 9.06 13.31
N LEU A 83 10.71 9.31 13.84
CA LEU A 83 9.88 8.26 14.42
C LEU A 83 9.02 7.64 13.34
N VAL A 84 9.34 6.41 12.98
CA VAL A 84 8.72 5.66 11.89
C VAL A 84 7.81 4.58 12.44
N TRP A 85 6.55 4.62 12.07
CA TRP A 85 5.56 3.63 12.47
C TRP A 85 5.39 2.56 11.41
N THR A 86 5.34 1.29 11.83
CA THR A 86 5.06 0.16 10.94
C THR A 86 4.27 -0.95 11.63
N THR A 87 3.43 -1.63 10.87
CA THR A 87 2.77 -2.89 11.25
C THR A 87 3.56 -4.12 10.79
N THR A 88 4.63 -3.93 10.00
CA THR A 88 5.41 -5.00 9.38
C THR A 88 6.91 -4.83 9.65
N PRO A 89 7.36 -5.01 10.90
CA PRO A 89 8.76 -4.72 11.29
C PRO A 89 9.80 -5.54 10.53
N TRP A 90 9.45 -6.70 10.00
CA TRP A 90 10.35 -7.51 9.16
C TRP A 90 10.73 -6.85 7.84
N THR A 91 9.98 -5.84 7.37
CA THR A 91 10.33 -5.07 6.15
C THR A 91 11.42 -4.03 6.38
N LEU A 92 11.77 -3.72 7.64
CA LEU A 92 12.81 -2.74 7.98
C LEU A 92 14.17 -3.12 7.42
N LEU A 93 14.48 -4.41 7.30
CA LEU A 93 15.74 -4.90 6.70
C LEU A 93 15.91 -4.49 5.23
N ALA A 94 14.83 -4.21 4.54
CA ALA A 94 14.82 -3.78 3.13
C ALA A 94 14.31 -2.34 2.98
N ASN A 95 14.33 -1.55 4.05
CA ASN A 95 13.89 -0.15 4.00
C ASN A 95 14.85 0.67 3.13
N VAL A 96 14.29 1.44 2.20
CA VAL A 96 15.03 2.28 1.25
C VAL A 96 14.64 3.75 1.39
N ALA A 97 13.42 4.04 1.83
CA ALA A 97 12.91 5.39 1.94
C ALA A 97 11.78 5.49 2.98
N LEU A 98 11.62 6.68 3.55
CA LEU A 98 10.50 7.06 4.38
C LEU A 98 9.50 7.89 3.55
N CYS A 99 8.22 7.65 3.75
CA CYS A 99 7.17 8.40 3.09
C CYS A 99 6.58 9.43 4.07
N VAL A 100 6.54 10.68 3.64
CA VAL A 100 5.91 11.77 4.37
C VAL A 100 4.84 12.43 3.49
N ASN A 101 3.81 12.98 4.11
CA ASN A 101 2.82 13.78 3.40
C ASN A 101 3.33 15.21 3.29
N PRO A 102 3.49 15.79 2.09
CA PRO A 102 4.07 17.13 1.89
C PRO A 102 3.25 18.25 2.55
N ASP A 103 1.94 18.07 2.67
CA ASP A 103 1.00 19.09 3.18
C ASP A 103 0.79 19.02 4.70
N TYR A 104 1.24 17.95 5.35
CA TYR A 104 1.11 17.80 6.79
C TYR A 104 2.20 18.55 7.54
N ASP A 105 1.86 18.97 8.76
CA ASP A 105 2.81 19.58 9.68
C ASP A 105 3.55 18.49 10.45
N TYR A 106 4.88 18.62 10.48
CA TYR A 106 5.79 17.80 11.26
C TYR A 106 6.48 18.65 12.31
N SER A 107 6.72 18.09 13.48
CA SER A 107 7.39 18.79 14.58
C SER A 107 8.72 18.15 14.91
N LEU A 108 9.72 19.01 15.17
CA LEU A 108 10.94 18.64 15.86
C LEU A 108 10.68 18.75 17.37
N VAL A 109 10.77 17.66 18.07
CA VAL A 109 10.38 17.54 19.49
C VAL A 109 11.55 17.08 20.31
N LEU A 110 11.80 17.71 21.45
CA LEU A 110 12.74 17.25 22.46
C LEU A 110 11.99 16.39 23.50
N SER A 111 12.39 15.15 23.62
CA SER A 111 11.84 14.21 24.61
C SER A 111 12.95 13.37 25.23
N LYS A 112 13.05 13.36 26.55
CA LYS A 112 14.04 12.59 27.31
C LYS A 112 15.49 12.76 26.84
N GLY A 113 15.84 13.97 26.40
CA GLY A 113 17.18 14.32 25.95
C GLY A 113 17.49 14.00 24.48
N ASN A 114 16.56 13.39 23.73
CA ASN A 114 16.69 13.11 22.31
C ASN A 114 15.75 13.98 21.48
N LYS A 115 16.13 14.27 20.25
CA LYS A 115 15.33 15.04 19.30
C LYS A 115 14.65 14.11 18.31
N PHE A 116 13.34 14.28 18.16
CA PHE A 116 12.53 13.45 17.29
C PHE A 116 11.77 14.28 16.26
N ILE A 117 11.62 13.76 15.05
CA ILE A 117 10.75 14.29 14.01
C ILE A 117 9.57 13.34 13.81
N LEU A 118 8.35 13.84 13.93
CA LEU A 118 7.12 13.10 13.69
C LEU A 118 6.00 14.06 13.29
N ALA A 119 4.88 13.52 12.78
CA ALA A 119 3.72 14.33 12.47
C ALA A 119 3.18 15.04 13.72
N THR A 120 2.94 16.34 13.63
CA THR A 120 2.52 17.19 14.77
C THR A 120 1.28 16.64 15.47
N SER A 121 0.33 16.13 14.71
CA SER A 121 -0.92 15.55 15.25
C SER A 121 -0.72 14.26 16.06
N LEU A 122 0.46 13.64 15.98
CA LEU A 122 0.78 12.40 16.68
C LEU A 122 1.71 12.60 17.87
N VAL A 123 2.18 13.81 18.14
CA VAL A 123 3.14 14.10 19.22
C VAL A 123 2.63 13.61 20.57
N SER A 124 1.46 14.07 21.00
CA SER A 124 0.88 13.67 22.29
C SER A 124 0.61 12.16 22.38
N LYS A 125 0.15 11.54 21.27
CA LYS A 125 -0.17 10.12 21.25
C LYS A 125 1.08 9.23 21.36
N VAL A 126 2.21 9.65 20.77
CA VAL A 126 3.44 8.84 20.68
C VAL A 126 4.41 9.14 21.81
N LEU A 127 4.62 10.40 22.14
CA LEU A 127 5.60 10.85 23.11
C LEU A 127 4.99 11.32 24.44
N GLY A 128 3.67 11.47 24.50
CA GLY A 128 2.97 12.06 25.63
C GLY A 128 2.94 13.59 25.58
N ASP A 129 2.39 14.20 26.63
CA ASP A 129 2.19 15.66 26.69
C ASP A 129 3.38 16.41 27.35
N ASP A 130 4.32 15.68 27.98
CA ASP A 130 5.50 16.23 28.64
C ASP A 130 6.71 16.28 27.70
N VAL A 131 6.54 17.06 26.61
CA VAL A 131 7.57 17.21 25.58
C VAL A 131 7.66 18.67 25.12
N GLU A 132 8.85 19.08 24.67
CA GLU A 132 9.10 20.43 24.14
C GLU A 132 9.13 20.39 22.61
N ILE A 133 8.23 21.12 21.97
CA ILE A 133 8.23 21.32 20.51
C ILE A 133 9.24 22.43 20.20
N LEU A 134 10.32 22.07 19.51
CA LEU A 134 11.40 23.01 19.15
C LEU A 134 11.09 23.75 17.85
N ASP A 135 10.47 23.07 16.89
CA ASP A 135 10.15 23.63 15.57
C ASP A 135 8.96 22.89 14.93
N THR A 136 8.29 23.54 13.98
CA THR A 136 7.20 22.93 13.19
C THR A 136 7.32 23.36 11.74
N PHE A 137 7.26 22.42 10.82
CA PHE A 137 7.47 22.64 9.39
C PHE A 137 6.61 21.69 8.55
N LYS A 138 6.46 21.98 7.26
CA LYS A 138 5.73 21.13 6.32
C LYS A 138 6.55 19.91 5.91
N GLY A 139 5.85 18.79 5.65
CA GLY A 139 6.49 17.57 5.18
C GLY A 139 7.30 17.74 3.89
N SER A 140 6.92 18.71 3.03
CA SER A 140 7.67 19.06 1.82
C SER A 140 9.13 19.49 2.09
N THR A 141 9.44 20.01 3.28
CA THR A 141 10.81 20.39 3.65
C THR A 141 11.71 19.20 3.96
N LEU A 142 11.13 18.01 4.14
CA LEU A 142 11.85 16.77 4.41
C LEU A 142 12.26 16.01 3.14
N GLU A 143 11.88 16.52 1.97
CA GLU A 143 12.23 15.92 0.68
C GLU A 143 13.75 15.79 0.53
N TYR A 144 14.20 14.61 0.09
CA TYR A 144 15.62 14.24 -0.08
C TYR A 144 16.47 14.26 1.21
N THR A 145 15.86 14.31 2.39
CA THR A 145 16.60 14.16 3.65
C THR A 145 17.11 12.72 3.79
N GLU A 146 18.41 12.57 3.99
CA GLU A 146 19.04 11.25 4.17
C GLU A 146 18.96 10.82 5.64
N TYR A 147 18.87 9.49 5.87
CA TYR A 147 18.85 8.87 7.20
C TYR A 147 19.59 7.53 7.20
N GLU A 148 19.91 7.01 8.38
CA GLU A 148 20.60 5.75 8.66
C GLU A 148 19.67 4.76 9.39
#